data_98055da32776b80b041c037166832996
#
_entry.id   98055da32776b80b041c037166832996
#
_cell.length_a   1.000
_cell.length_b   1.000
_cell.length_c   1.000
_cell.angle_alpha   90.00
_cell.angle_beta   90.00
_cell.angle_gamma   90.00
#
_symmetry.space_group_name_H-M   'P 1'
#
loop_
_entity.id
_entity.type
_entity.pdbx_description
1 polymer ?
#
loop_
_entity_poly.entity_id
_entity_poly.type
_entity_poly.pdbx_seq_one_letter_code
_entity_poly.pdbx_strand_id
1 'polypeptide(L)'
;IYDDESVDTKDPFIVSAEDASGEVTTTLKTQIDNSIVGTQDVVIEAVDKYGNKTEQTTKLNRIKDTEGPVFSGVSNLSVSKNASIDYYSGVTARDAKEGKKDFTVNSSSVDTSKAGTYYAVYTSSDSKGNTTTYKRKVTVKHDSTDVASLVKEISAQCGNGVEEIRDFVRKKITYGHSYGDGDPVWYGFTNWTGNCYVHALCFQALLRDKGYETQLIWTTDKSHYWNIVKINGSWKHMDSTPDRNHRKISIMNDEQRLSTLSGRTWDRSAWPTAN
;
A
#
# COMPACT_ATOMS: atom_id res chain seq x y z
N ILE A 1 31.14 -22.21 2.83
CA ILE A 1 30.66 -22.53 4.17
C ILE A 1 30.59 -21.26 5.02
N TYR A 2 29.90 -21.30 6.13
CA TYR A 2 29.84 -20.20 7.10
C TYR A 2 30.92 -20.29 8.17
N ASP A 3 31.17 -19.22 8.91
CA ASP A 3 32.27 -19.11 9.88
C ASP A 3 32.06 -19.97 11.16
N ASP A 4 30.86 -20.46 11.42
CA ASP A 4 30.53 -21.35 12.52
C ASP A 4 30.47 -22.84 12.13
N GLU A 5 30.69 -23.16 10.89
CA GLU A 5 30.80 -24.56 10.42
C GLU A 5 32.24 -25.03 10.50
N SER A 6 32.46 -26.16 11.16
CA SER A 6 33.80 -26.77 11.22
C SER A 6 34.03 -27.71 10.05
N VAL A 7 35.25 -27.69 9.51
CA VAL A 7 35.69 -28.63 8.51
C VAL A 7 36.96 -29.31 9.04
N ASP A 8 36.88 -30.63 9.24
CA ASP A 8 37.96 -31.47 9.74
C ASP A 8 38.20 -32.70 8.84
N THR A 9 37.35 -32.90 7.85
CA THR A 9 37.42 -33.99 6.87
C THR A 9 37.37 -33.48 5.45
N LYS A 10 37.60 -34.36 4.47
CA LYS A 10 37.47 -34.03 3.04
C LYS A 10 36.03 -33.95 2.54
N ASP A 11 35.05 -34.36 3.35
CA ASP A 11 33.64 -34.54 2.91
C ASP A 11 32.96 -33.31 2.34
N PRO A 12 33.26 -32.07 2.79
CA PRO A 12 32.71 -30.86 2.16
C PRO A 12 33.26 -30.60 0.75
N PHE A 13 34.33 -31.29 0.34
CA PHE A 13 34.95 -31.12 -0.97
C PHE A 13 34.49 -32.22 -1.94
N ILE A 14 34.20 -31.86 -3.18
CA ILE A 14 33.93 -32.84 -4.23
C ILE A 14 35.25 -33.46 -4.63
N VAL A 15 35.48 -34.70 -4.20
CA VAL A 15 36.72 -35.41 -4.46
C VAL A 15 36.45 -36.69 -5.25
N SER A 16 37.02 -36.76 -6.47
CA SER A 16 37.14 -38.01 -7.22
C SER A 16 38.58 -38.24 -7.59
N ALA A 17 39.06 -39.44 -7.43
CA ALA A 17 40.41 -39.84 -7.88
C ALA A 17 40.33 -41.24 -8.46
N GLU A 18 40.94 -41.43 -9.64
CA GLU A 18 40.96 -42.69 -10.37
C GLU A 18 42.42 -43.02 -10.78
N ASP A 19 42.74 -44.29 -10.75
CA ASP A 19 43.98 -44.83 -11.25
C ASP A 19 43.76 -46.16 -11.98
N ALA A 20 44.55 -46.41 -13.03
CA ALA A 20 44.44 -47.62 -13.82
C ALA A 20 44.74 -48.90 -13.02
N SER A 21 45.40 -48.81 -11.88
CA SER A 21 45.67 -49.90 -10.97
C SER A 21 44.51 -50.29 -10.06
N GLY A 22 43.45 -49.49 -10.04
CA GLY A 22 42.20 -49.78 -9.26
C GLY A 22 41.97 -48.83 -8.11
N GLU A 23 41.91 -49.31 -6.88
CA GLU A 23 41.52 -48.53 -5.72
C GLU A 23 42.45 -47.37 -5.38
N VAL A 24 41.84 -46.19 -5.12
CA VAL A 24 42.55 -44.96 -4.71
C VAL A 24 41.96 -44.49 -3.39
N THR A 25 42.83 -44.18 -2.43
CA THR A 25 42.45 -43.58 -1.15
C THR A 25 42.72 -42.07 -1.16
N THR A 26 41.75 -41.26 -0.77
CA THR A 26 41.89 -39.80 -0.70
C THR A 26 41.86 -39.32 0.74
N THR A 27 42.75 -38.41 1.13
CA THR A 27 42.88 -37.86 2.47
C THR A 27 43.07 -36.35 2.45
N LEU A 28 42.55 -35.65 3.47
CA LEU A 28 42.80 -34.23 3.70
C LEU A 28 44.15 -34.09 4.37
N LYS A 29 45.12 -33.41 3.72
CA LYS A 29 46.47 -33.15 4.29
C LYS A 29 46.55 -31.85 5.05
N THR A 30 45.82 -30.83 4.63
CA THR A 30 45.83 -29.53 5.30
C THR A 30 45.06 -29.62 6.60
N GLN A 31 45.70 -29.22 7.69
CA GLN A 31 44.97 -28.93 8.92
C GLN A 31 44.25 -27.56 8.73
N ILE A 32 42.93 -27.59 8.61
CA ILE A 32 42.13 -26.42 8.39
C ILE A 32 42.04 -25.62 9.67
N ASP A 33 42.37 -24.31 9.59
CA ASP A 33 42.11 -23.39 10.68
C ASP A 33 40.65 -22.86 10.60
N ASN A 34 39.77 -23.40 11.46
CA ASN A 34 38.39 -23.04 11.50
C ASN A 34 38.11 -21.63 12.07
N SER A 35 39.14 -20.90 12.53
CA SER A 35 39.00 -19.52 13.02
C SER A 35 39.16 -18.48 11.89
N ILE A 36 39.70 -18.88 10.73
CA ILE A 36 39.94 -17.95 9.64
C ILE A 36 38.66 -17.75 8.81
N VAL A 37 38.17 -16.51 8.77
CA VAL A 37 37.17 -16.05 7.79
C VAL A 37 37.90 -15.58 6.54
N GLY A 38 37.48 -16.07 5.38
CA GLY A 38 38.13 -15.83 4.09
C GLY A 38 38.53 -17.14 3.39
N THR A 39 39.52 -17.05 2.52
CA THR A 39 39.94 -18.17 1.71
C THR A 39 41.19 -18.82 2.26
N GLN A 40 41.16 -20.16 2.42
CA GLN A 40 42.30 -20.99 2.79
C GLN A 40 42.60 -21.99 1.66
N ASP A 41 43.86 -22.25 1.40
CA ASP A 41 44.27 -23.32 0.51
C ASP A 41 44.22 -24.67 1.24
N VAL A 42 43.62 -25.65 0.58
CA VAL A 42 43.39 -26.99 1.13
C VAL A 42 44.02 -28.01 0.19
N VAL A 43 44.89 -28.86 0.72
CA VAL A 43 45.55 -29.92 -0.02
C VAL A 43 44.89 -31.26 0.28
N ILE A 44 44.51 -31.96 -0.78
CA ILE A 44 43.99 -33.31 -0.74
C ILE A 44 45.02 -34.24 -1.41
N GLU A 45 45.40 -35.30 -0.74
CA GLU A 45 46.28 -36.34 -1.24
C GLU A 45 45.49 -37.54 -1.72
N ALA A 46 45.78 -38.03 -2.88
CA ALA A 46 45.33 -39.32 -3.41
C ALA A 46 46.50 -40.30 -3.45
N VAL A 47 46.25 -41.54 -2.96
CA VAL A 47 47.26 -42.61 -2.91
C VAL A 47 46.70 -43.86 -3.57
N ASP A 48 47.41 -44.41 -4.56
CA ASP A 48 47.03 -45.67 -5.19
C ASP A 48 47.41 -46.89 -4.30
N LYS A 49 47.05 -48.09 -4.72
CA LYS A 49 47.36 -49.34 -4.00
C LYS A 49 48.84 -49.67 -3.93
N TYR A 50 49.69 -49.05 -4.76
CA TYR A 50 51.13 -49.20 -4.78
C TYR A 50 51.89 -48.14 -4.00
N GLY A 51 51.17 -47.19 -3.42
CA GLY A 51 51.73 -46.09 -2.62
C GLY A 51 52.16 -44.86 -3.43
N ASN A 52 51.86 -44.78 -4.73
CA ASN A 52 52.11 -43.58 -5.51
C ASN A 52 51.13 -42.48 -5.08
N LYS A 53 51.63 -41.24 -4.98
CA LYS A 53 50.92 -40.11 -4.41
C LYS A 53 50.74 -38.99 -5.41
N THR A 54 49.53 -38.39 -5.38
CA THR A 54 49.26 -37.16 -6.10
C THR A 54 48.55 -36.19 -5.16
N GLU A 55 48.93 -34.91 -5.20
CA GLU A 55 48.30 -33.87 -4.39
C GLU A 55 47.56 -32.87 -5.28
N GLN A 56 46.36 -32.48 -4.83
CA GLN A 56 45.56 -31.44 -5.45
C GLN A 56 45.25 -30.34 -4.43
N THR A 57 45.55 -29.10 -4.80
CA THR A 57 45.17 -27.95 -4.00
C THR A 57 43.81 -27.41 -4.45
N THR A 58 42.93 -27.19 -3.50
CA THR A 58 41.63 -26.53 -3.67
C THR A 58 41.51 -25.40 -2.68
N LYS A 59 40.37 -24.67 -2.70
CA LYS A 59 40.13 -23.52 -1.80
C LYS A 59 38.90 -23.78 -0.93
N LEU A 60 39.04 -23.51 0.35
CA LEU A 60 37.95 -23.38 1.29
C LEU A 60 37.67 -21.89 1.44
N ASN A 61 36.46 -21.45 1.07
CA ASN A 61 36.00 -20.09 1.35
C ASN A 61 35.02 -20.09 2.51
N ARG A 62 35.40 -19.45 3.61
CA ARG A 62 34.60 -19.30 4.81
C ARG A 62 34.09 -17.88 4.91
N ILE A 63 32.78 -17.71 4.96
CA ILE A 63 32.13 -16.41 5.00
C ILE A 63 31.44 -16.19 6.36
N LYS A 64 31.44 -14.95 6.80
CA LYS A 64 30.68 -14.55 7.99
C LYS A 64 29.22 -14.36 7.64
N ASP A 65 28.35 -14.87 8.49
CA ASP A 65 26.94 -14.58 8.39
C ASP A 65 26.68 -13.17 8.97
N THR A 66 26.25 -12.26 8.13
CA THR A 66 25.98 -10.84 8.48
C THR A 66 24.57 -10.38 8.13
N GLU A 67 23.75 -11.31 7.60
CA GLU A 67 22.41 -10.99 7.12
C GLU A 67 21.35 -11.55 8.05
N GLY A 68 20.38 -10.72 8.42
CA GLY A 68 19.26 -11.15 9.23
C GLY A 68 18.13 -11.74 8.37
N PRO A 69 17.12 -12.36 9.02
CA PRO A 69 16.02 -13.02 8.34
C PRO A 69 15.21 -12.07 7.44
N VAL A 70 14.75 -12.56 6.29
CA VAL A 70 13.93 -11.83 5.32
C VAL A 70 12.46 -12.13 5.59
N PHE A 71 11.62 -11.06 5.64
CA PHE A 71 10.18 -11.18 5.76
C PHE A 71 9.52 -11.44 4.41
N SER A 72 8.51 -12.31 4.41
CA SER A 72 7.61 -12.57 3.28
C SER A 72 6.15 -12.49 3.73
N GLY A 73 5.24 -12.12 2.79
CA GLY A 73 3.80 -12.01 3.07
C GLY A 73 3.40 -10.73 3.79
N VAL A 74 4.32 -9.80 4.07
CA VAL A 74 4.01 -8.52 4.71
C VAL A 74 3.55 -7.52 3.66
N SER A 75 2.23 -7.31 3.55
CA SER A 75 1.61 -6.31 2.68
C SER A 75 0.90 -5.23 3.51
N ASN A 76 0.70 -4.04 2.94
CA ASN A 76 -0.09 -2.99 3.58
C ASN A 76 -1.50 -3.45 3.90
N LEU A 77 -2.04 -3.01 5.03
CA LEU A 77 -3.40 -3.28 5.47
C LEU A 77 -4.29 -2.05 5.29
N SER A 78 -5.55 -2.30 4.93
CA SER A 78 -6.61 -1.29 4.95
C SER A 78 -7.81 -1.90 5.67
N VAL A 79 -8.17 -1.33 6.82
CA VAL A 79 -9.19 -1.87 7.73
C VAL A 79 -10.23 -0.81 8.07
N SER A 80 -11.41 -1.24 8.49
CA SER A 80 -12.45 -0.35 9.04
C SER A 80 -12.10 0.07 10.47
N LYS A 81 -12.71 1.15 10.97
CA LYS A 81 -12.61 1.52 12.39
C LYS A 81 -13.04 0.36 13.28
N ASN A 82 -12.36 0.24 14.41
CA ASN A 82 -12.56 -0.80 15.42
C ASN A 82 -12.34 -2.24 14.93
N ALA A 83 -11.70 -2.43 13.77
CA ALA A 83 -11.35 -3.75 13.30
C ALA A 83 -10.30 -4.42 14.19
N SER A 84 -10.47 -5.71 14.44
CA SER A 84 -9.41 -6.55 14.98
C SER A 84 -8.46 -6.96 13.86
N ILE A 85 -7.16 -6.90 14.10
CA ILE A 85 -6.14 -7.20 13.10
C ILE A 85 -5.29 -8.38 13.57
N ASP A 86 -5.25 -9.44 12.76
CA ASP A 86 -4.26 -10.50 12.91
C ASP A 86 -2.99 -10.09 12.15
N TYR A 87 -1.97 -9.72 12.90
CA TYR A 87 -0.69 -9.30 12.34
C TYR A 87 0.21 -10.46 11.90
N TYR A 88 -0.07 -11.69 12.35
CA TYR A 88 0.76 -12.86 12.09
C TYR A 88 0.32 -13.64 10.86
N SER A 89 -0.94 -13.54 10.48
CA SER A 89 -1.52 -14.30 9.37
C SER A 89 -0.79 -14.04 8.05
N GLY A 90 -0.34 -15.12 7.41
CA GLY A 90 0.33 -15.08 6.11
C GLY A 90 1.74 -14.50 6.12
N VAL A 91 2.30 -14.14 7.28
CA VAL A 91 3.64 -13.58 7.42
C VAL A 91 4.64 -14.66 7.82
N THR A 92 5.80 -14.65 7.21
CA THR A 92 6.92 -15.53 7.57
C THR A 92 8.22 -14.74 7.58
N ALA A 93 9.16 -15.15 8.43
CA ALA A 93 10.55 -14.71 8.42
C ALA A 93 11.45 -15.91 8.13
N ARG A 94 12.39 -15.75 7.21
CA ARG A 94 13.32 -16.82 6.84
C ARG A 94 14.73 -16.29 6.70
N ASP A 95 15.64 -16.89 7.42
CA ASP A 95 17.06 -16.71 7.27
C ASP A 95 17.62 -17.61 6.16
N ALA A 96 18.61 -17.13 5.42
CA ALA A 96 19.21 -17.88 4.31
C ALA A 96 19.91 -19.15 4.80
N LYS A 97 20.56 -19.06 5.96
CA LYS A 97 21.33 -20.16 6.56
C LYS A 97 20.50 -21.01 7.51
N GLU A 98 19.78 -20.35 8.44
CA GLU A 98 19.11 -21.03 9.52
C GLU A 98 17.65 -21.46 9.21
N GLY A 99 17.13 -21.01 8.06
CA GLY A 99 15.79 -21.34 7.63
C GLY A 99 14.71 -20.48 8.30
N LYS A 100 13.58 -21.09 8.67
CA LYS A 100 12.44 -20.37 9.28
C LYS A 100 12.83 -19.83 10.66
N LYS A 101 12.51 -18.54 10.89
CA LYS A 101 12.74 -17.84 12.15
C LYS A 101 11.42 -17.33 12.75
N ASP A 102 11.40 -17.21 14.05
CA ASP A 102 10.30 -16.55 14.76
C ASP A 102 10.47 -15.02 14.63
N PHE A 103 9.34 -14.32 14.77
CA PHE A 103 9.32 -12.86 14.72
C PHE A 103 8.34 -12.30 15.75
N THR A 104 8.55 -11.05 16.10
CA THR A 104 7.65 -10.29 16.96
C THR A 104 7.00 -9.15 16.19
N VAL A 105 5.83 -8.71 16.65
CA VAL A 105 5.13 -7.56 16.09
C VAL A 105 4.81 -6.56 17.19
N ASN A 106 5.32 -5.35 17.04
CA ASN A 106 4.91 -4.22 17.86
C ASN A 106 3.86 -3.40 17.10
N SER A 107 2.61 -3.50 17.52
CA SER A 107 1.46 -2.75 16.99
C SER A 107 0.91 -1.71 17.97
N SER A 108 1.63 -1.37 19.03
CA SER A 108 1.16 -0.46 20.07
C SER A 108 0.81 0.96 19.60
N SER A 109 1.35 1.38 18.46
CA SER A 109 1.03 2.67 17.83
C SER A 109 -0.21 2.62 16.94
N VAL A 110 -0.81 1.44 16.71
CA VAL A 110 -1.99 1.28 15.85
C VAL A 110 -3.26 1.46 16.69
N ASP A 111 -3.94 2.58 16.49
CA ASP A 111 -5.25 2.86 17.11
C ASP A 111 -6.34 2.65 16.06
N THR A 112 -6.98 1.46 16.07
CA THR A 112 -8.07 1.18 15.14
C THR A 112 -9.36 1.95 15.45
N SER A 113 -9.48 2.59 16.61
CA SER A 113 -10.65 3.41 16.93
C SER A 113 -10.67 4.75 16.20
N LYS A 114 -9.54 5.17 15.66
CA LYS A 114 -9.38 6.44 14.94
C LYS A 114 -8.92 6.20 13.51
N ALA A 115 -9.60 6.83 12.57
CA ALA A 115 -9.18 6.84 11.18
C ALA A 115 -7.80 7.49 11.02
N GLY A 116 -6.95 6.91 10.18
CA GLY A 116 -5.59 7.40 9.99
C GLY A 116 -4.64 6.36 9.42
N THR A 117 -3.37 6.76 9.33
CA THR A 117 -2.28 5.87 8.91
C THR A 117 -1.38 5.58 10.08
N TYR A 118 -1.17 4.31 10.34
CA TYR A 118 -0.36 3.76 11.42
C TYR A 118 0.69 2.79 10.90
N TYR A 119 1.59 2.35 11.76
CA TYR A 119 2.60 1.37 11.40
C TYR A 119 2.74 0.29 12.47
N ALA A 120 2.71 -0.97 12.07
CA ALA A 120 3.12 -2.10 12.89
C ALA A 120 4.57 -2.47 12.52
N VAL A 121 5.41 -2.73 13.53
CA VAL A 121 6.83 -3.03 13.35
C VAL A 121 7.06 -4.50 13.61
N TYR A 122 7.54 -5.20 12.59
CA TYR A 122 7.95 -6.60 12.63
C TYR A 122 9.45 -6.67 12.88
N THR A 123 9.87 -7.58 13.76
CA THR A 123 11.29 -7.77 14.07
C THR A 123 11.60 -9.26 14.15
N SER A 124 12.65 -9.70 13.47
CA SER A 124 13.17 -11.06 13.51
C SER A 124 14.70 -11.01 13.55
N SER A 125 15.31 -11.98 14.26
CA SER A 125 16.75 -12.10 14.36
C SER A 125 17.17 -13.55 14.15
N ASP A 126 18.37 -13.75 13.61
CA ASP A 126 19.04 -15.05 13.57
C ASP A 126 19.73 -15.37 14.91
N SER A 127 20.45 -16.50 14.97
CA SER A 127 21.21 -16.90 16.15
C SER A 127 22.49 -16.08 16.40
N LYS A 128 22.94 -15.35 15.39
CA LYS A 128 24.14 -14.47 15.45
C LYS A 128 23.79 -13.05 15.88
N GLY A 129 22.48 -12.75 15.99
CA GLY A 129 21.98 -11.43 16.36
C GLY A 129 21.81 -10.47 15.18
N ASN A 130 21.97 -10.93 13.93
CA ASN A 130 21.62 -10.12 12.78
C ASN A 130 20.09 -9.94 12.75
N THR A 131 19.65 -8.70 12.77
CA THR A 131 18.25 -8.35 12.97
C THR A 131 17.68 -7.61 11.79
N THR A 132 16.51 -8.04 11.32
CA THR A 132 15.71 -7.35 10.31
C THR A 132 14.46 -6.77 10.94
N THR A 133 14.15 -5.53 10.58
CA THR A 133 12.89 -4.87 10.93
C THR A 133 12.13 -4.47 9.68
N TYR A 134 10.79 -4.63 9.73
CA TYR A 134 9.90 -4.22 8.65
C TYR A 134 8.73 -3.39 9.20
N LYS A 135 8.45 -2.23 8.60
CA LYS A 135 7.32 -1.37 8.97
C LYS A 135 6.14 -1.63 8.02
N ARG A 136 5.10 -2.28 8.54
CA ARG A 136 3.85 -2.51 7.81
C ARG A 136 2.92 -1.33 7.98
N LYS A 137 2.51 -0.70 6.87
CA LYS A 137 1.50 0.37 6.89
C LYS A 137 0.12 -0.22 7.18
N VAL A 138 -0.60 0.39 8.11
CA VAL A 138 -1.99 0.10 8.47
C VAL A 138 -2.82 1.36 8.26
N THR A 139 -3.77 1.31 7.33
CA THR A 139 -4.71 2.40 7.08
C THR A 139 -6.05 2.05 7.73
N VAL A 140 -6.46 2.82 8.72
CA VAL A 140 -7.81 2.76 9.31
C VAL A 140 -8.69 3.72 8.53
N LYS A 141 -9.74 3.21 7.87
CA LYS A 141 -10.63 3.99 7.01
C LYS A 141 -11.53 4.90 7.84
N HIS A 142 -11.87 6.05 7.29
CA HIS A 142 -12.93 6.90 7.82
C HIS A 142 -14.28 6.21 7.69
N ASP A 143 -15.14 6.41 8.66
CA ASP A 143 -16.55 6.00 8.61
C ASP A 143 -17.48 7.20 8.34
N SER A 144 -18.78 6.91 8.23
CA SER A 144 -19.78 7.95 7.96
C SER A 144 -19.86 9.03 9.07
N THR A 145 -19.50 8.71 10.30
CA THR A 145 -19.47 9.66 11.43
C THR A 145 -18.35 10.68 11.29
N ASP A 146 -17.16 10.23 10.84
CA ASP A 146 -16.03 11.12 10.58
C ASP A 146 -16.36 12.08 9.43
N VAL A 147 -16.95 11.56 8.35
CA VAL A 147 -17.40 12.37 7.19
C VAL A 147 -18.45 13.39 7.60
N ALA A 148 -19.47 12.98 8.39
CA ALA A 148 -20.52 13.89 8.86
C ALA A 148 -19.96 15.00 9.75
N SER A 149 -19.00 14.69 10.63
CA SER A 149 -18.34 15.67 11.49
C SER A 149 -17.54 16.69 10.67
N LEU A 150 -16.80 16.24 9.67
CA LEU A 150 -16.08 17.10 8.74
C LEU A 150 -17.02 17.99 7.93
N VAL A 151 -18.12 17.43 7.41
CA VAL A 151 -19.13 18.19 6.65
C VAL A 151 -19.70 19.30 7.52
N LYS A 152 -20.03 19.02 8.78
CA LYS A 152 -20.57 20.02 9.71
C LYS A 152 -19.57 21.15 9.99
N GLU A 153 -18.29 20.83 10.17
CA GLU A 153 -17.24 21.82 10.35
C GLU A 153 -17.07 22.71 9.11
N ILE A 154 -17.04 22.13 7.92
CA ILE A 154 -16.90 22.87 6.66
C ILE A 154 -18.17 23.69 6.38
N SER A 155 -19.35 23.15 6.64
CA SER A 155 -20.64 23.81 6.47
C SER A 155 -20.76 25.10 7.32
N ALA A 156 -20.13 25.13 8.49
CA ALA A 156 -20.07 26.35 9.30
C ALA A 156 -19.28 27.49 8.65
N GLN A 157 -18.44 27.21 7.65
CA GLN A 157 -17.58 28.17 6.97
C GLN A 157 -18.20 28.73 5.67
N CYS A 158 -19.27 28.14 5.16
CA CYS A 158 -19.98 28.60 3.97
C CYS A 158 -21.28 29.32 4.34
N GLY A 159 -21.81 30.10 3.40
CA GLY A 159 -23.12 30.73 3.53
C GLY A 159 -24.27 29.72 3.61
N ASN A 160 -25.49 30.21 3.80
CA ASN A 160 -26.69 29.38 3.90
C ASN A 160 -27.48 29.25 2.59
N GLY A 161 -27.22 30.16 1.64
CA GLY A 161 -27.88 30.15 0.34
C GLY A 161 -27.29 29.10 -0.60
N VAL A 162 -28.12 28.52 -1.46
CA VAL A 162 -27.70 27.45 -2.38
C VAL A 162 -26.56 27.91 -3.30
N GLU A 163 -26.62 29.15 -3.79
CA GLU A 163 -25.56 29.72 -4.65
C GLU A 163 -24.27 30.00 -3.87
N GLU A 164 -24.39 30.46 -2.62
CA GLU A 164 -23.24 30.68 -1.74
C GLU A 164 -22.50 29.37 -1.47
N ILE A 165 -23.22 28.28 -1.18
CA ILE A 165 -22.67 26.96 -0.95
C ILE A 165 -21.99 26.44 -2.24
N ARG A 166 -22.64 26.60 -3.40
CA ARG A 166 -22.05 26.23 -4.69
C ARG A 166 -20.74 26.97 -4.94
N ASP A 167 -20.77 28.29 -4.76
CA ASP A 167 -19.61 29.14 -5.03
C ASP A 167 -18.46 28.86 -4.05
N PHE A 168 -18.79 28.51 -2.79
CA PHE A 168 -17.81 28.04 -1.82
C PHE A 168 -17.09 26.78 -2.33
N VAL A 169 -17.84 25.75 -2.76
CA VAL A 169 -17.26 24.50 -3.30
C VAL A 169 -16.40 24.80 -4.53
N ARG A 170 -16.93 25.58 -5.48
CA ARG A 170 -16.20 25.96 -6.72
C ARG A 170 -14.91 26.72 -6.45
N LYS A 171 -14.89 27.58 -5.44
CA LYS A 171 -13.74 28.41 -5.09
C LYS A 171 -12.70 27.64 -4.29
N LYS A 172 -13.13 26.74 -3.42
CA LYS A 172 -12.26 26.03 -2.48
C LYS A 172 -11.68 24.75 -3.04
N ILE A 173 -12.47 23.98 -3.80
CA ILE A 173 -12.02 22.71 -4.37
C ILE A 173 -11.46 22.96 -5.77
N THR A 174 -10.17 22.72 -5.94
CA THR A 174 -9.51 22.79 -7.25
C THR A 174 -9.90 21.59 -8.11
N TYR A 175 -10.20 21.82 -9.40
CA TYR A 175 -10.54 20.72 -10.30
C TYR A 175 -9.32 19.83 -10.59
N GLY A 176 -9.44 18.54 -10.28
CA GLY A 176 -8.47 17.47 -10.57
C GLY A 176 -9.13 16.32 -11.33
N HIS A 177 -8.33 15.50 -12.04
CA HIS A 177 -8.89 14.44 -12.89
C HIS A 177 -9.27 13.15 -12.13
N SER A 178 -8.76 12.95 -10.93
CA SER A 178 -9.01 11.76 -10.12
C SER A 178 -9.15 12.10 -8.64
N TYR A 179 -9.67 11.16 -7.89
CA TYR A 179 -9.56 11.12 -6.43
C TYR A 179 -9.05 9.73 -6.05
N GLY A 180 -8.40 9.63 -4.89
CA GLY A 180 -7.87 8.35 -4.39
C GLY A 180 -8.98 7.42 -3.88
N ASP A 181 -8.57 6.30 -3.32
CA ASP A 181 -9.47 5.36 -2.66
C ASP A 181 -10.11 6.00 -1.41
N GLY A 182 -11.38 5.66 -1.15
CA GLY A 182 -12.09 6.07 0.04
C GLY A 182 -13.32 6.93 -0.24
N ASP A 183 -13.78 7.67 0.76
CA ASP A 183 -14.96 8.54 0.64
C ASP A 183 -14.62 9.82 -0.15
N PRO A 184 -15.33 10.11 -1.24
CA PRO A 184 -15.04 11.27 -2.09
C PRO A 184 -15.32 12.62 -1.41
N VAL A 185 -16.26 12.70 -0.44
CA VAL A 185 -16.54 13.93 0.33
C VAL A 185 -15.39 14.19 1.29
N TRP A 186 -14.92 13.15 1.99
CA TRP A 186 -13.73 13.25 2.83
C TRP A 186 -12.52 13.71 2.01
N TYR A 187 -12.27 13.06 0.87
CA TYR A 187 -11.17 13.41 -0.01
C TYR A 187 -11.24 14.89 -0.47
N GLY A 188 -12.41 15.31 -0.94
CA GLY A 188 -12.63 16.67 -1.43
C GLY A 188 -12.36 17.75 -0.38
N PHE A 189 -12.81 17.54 0.85
CA PHE A 189 -12.67 18.54 1.91
C PHE A 189 -11.33 18.49 2.65
N THR A 190 -10.60 17.37 2.61
CA THR A 190 -9.28 17.30 3.23
C THR A 190 -8.14 17.70 2.28
N ASN A 191 -8.30 17.43 0.96
CA ASN A 191 -7.29 17.74 -0.04
C ASN A 191 -7.61 18.99 -0.87
N TRP A 192 -8.82 19.52 -0.76
CA TRP A 192 -9.32 20.66 -1.52
C TRP A 192 -9.14 20.51 -3.04
N THR A 193 -9.30 19.28 -3.54
CA THR A 193 -9.21 18.93 -4.96
C THR A 193 -10.14 17.79 -5.32
N GLY A 194 -10.56 17.69 -6.59
CA GLY A 194 -11.38 16.59 -7.07
C GLY A 194 -11.94 16.81 -8.46
N ASN A 195 -12.47 15.73 -9.05
CA ASN A 195 -13.19 15.77 -10.33
C ASN A 195 -14.66 16.21 -10.14
N CYS A 196 -15.45 16.22 -11.22
CA CYS A 196 -16.86 16.62 -11.17
C CYS A 196 -17.69 15.77 -10.16
N TYR A 197 -17.37 14.50 -9.98
CA TYR A 197 -18.02 13.63 -9.00
C TYR A 197 -17.75 14.10 -7.56
N VAL A 198 -16.51 14.38 -7.22
CA VAL A 198 -16.12 14.92 -5.90
C VAL A 198 -16.78 16.28 -5.65
N HIS A 199 -16.73 17.20 -6.64
CA HIS A 199 -17.41 18.51 -6.55
C HIS A 199 -18.90 18.36 -6.25
N ALA A 200 -19.60 17.50 -7.00
CA ALA A 200 -21.02 17.27 -6.84
C ALA A 200 -21.37 16.68 -5.48
N LEU A 201 -20.58 15.71 -4.97
CA LEU A 201 -20.83 15.10 -3.66
C LEU A 201 -20.49 16.02 -2.49
N CYS A 202 -19.42 16.79 -2.58
CA CYS A 202 -19.10 17.82 -1.57
C CYS A 202 -20.21 18.88 -1.50
N PHE A 203 -20.71 19.34 -2.65
CA PHE A 203 -21.82 20.28 -2.72
C PHE A 203 -23.09 19.66 -2.13
N GLN A 204 -23.41 18.43 -2.50
CA GLN A 204 -24.58 17.72 -1.95
C GLN A 204 -24.50 17.56 -0.43
N ALA A 205 -23.32 17.25 0.10
CA ALA A 205 -23.14 17.08 1.54
C ALA A 205 -23.41 18.37 2.31
N LEU A 206 -22.89 19.50 1.83
CA LEU A 206 -23.15 20.81 2.44
C LEU A 206 -24.61 21.22 2.31
N LEU A 207 -25.24 20.99 1.16
CA LEU A 207 -26.67 21.28 0.97
C LEU A 207 -27.54 20.51 1.95
N ARG A 208 -27.26 19.21 2.15
CA ARG A 208 -27.99 18.37 3.10
C ARG A 208 -27.80 18.82 4.54
N ASP A 209 -26.58 19.19 4.92
CA ASP A 209 -26.32 19.74 6.27
C ASP A 209 -27.09 21.05 6.52
N LYS A 210 -27.30 21.86 5.48
CA LYS A 210 -28.13 23.08 5.52
C LYS A 210 -29.65 22.82 5.36
N GLY A 211 -30.06 21.56 5.24
CA GLY A 211 -31.48 21.16 5.18
C GLY A 211 -32.13 21.21 3.79
N TYR A 212 -31.34 21.35 2.72
CA TYR A 212 -31.87 21.29 1.35
C TYR A 212 -32.14 19.87 0.89
N GLU A 213 -33.28 19.66 0.21
CA GLU A 213 -33.53 18.44 -0.56
C GLU A 213 -32.66 18.48 -1.83
N THR A 214 -31.84 17.45 -2.05
CA THR A 214 -30.93 17.38 -3.19
C THR A 214 -30.64 15.95 -3.63
N GLN A 215 -30.42 15.76 -4.93
CA GLN A 215 -30.03 14.49 -5.52
C GLN A 215 -28.83 14.67 -6.45
N LEU A 216 -27.98 13.65 -6.54
CA LEU A 216 -26.88 13.59 -7.50
C LEU A 216 -27.41 13.14 -8.86
N ILE A 217 -27.06 13.87 -9.90
CA ILE A 217 -27.38 13.53 -11.30
C ILE A 217 -26.09 13.31 -12.09
N TRP A 218 -26.17 12.51 -13.11
CA TRP A 218 -25.05 12.25 -14.01
C TRP A 218 -25.52 12.09 -15.47
N THR A 219 -24.61 12.33 -16.41
CA THR A 219 -24.86 12.07 -17.83
C THR A 219 -24.99 10.58 -18.10
N THR A 220 -25.73 10.20 -19.13
CA THR A 220 -25.96 8.78 -19.51
C THR A 220 -24.64 8.00 -19.68
N ASP A 221 -23.59 8.66 -20.19
CA ASP A 221 -22.24 8.11 -20.34
C ASP A 221 -21.38 8.21 -19.08
N LYS A 222 -21.96 8.71 -17.94
CA LYS A 222 -21.27 8.94 -16.66
C LYS A 222 -20.02 9.82 -16.74
N SER A 223 -19.89 10.65 -17.77
CA SER A 223 -18.74 11.54 -17.97
C SER A 223 -18.83 12.84 -17.17
N HIS A 224 -20.01 13.16 -16.63
CA HIS A 224 -20.21 14.37 -15.82
C HIS A 224 -21.25 14.17 -14.72
N TYR A 225 -21.02 14.79 -13.55
CA TYR A 225 -21.87 14.72 -12.36
C TYR A 225 -22.18 16.11 -11.86
N TRP A 226 -23.45 16.34 -11.39
CA TRP A 226 -23.92 17.57 -10.79
C TRP A 226 -25.10 17.29 -9.86
N ASN A 227 -25.77 18.31 -9.33
CA ASN A 227 -26.89 18.15 -8.43
C ASN A 227 -28.18 18.76 -8.99
N ILE A 228 -29.31 18.19 -8.57
CA ILE A 228 -30.60 18.83 -8.59
C ILE A 228 -30.97 19.19 -7.15
N VAL A 229 -31.47 20.39 -6.93
CA VAL A 229 -31.78 20.97 -5.60
C VAL A 229 -33.20 21.52 -5.60
N LYS A 230 -33.96 21.28 -4.55
CA LYS A 230 -35.29 21.83 -4.39
C LYS A 230 -35.21 23.21 -3.77
N ILE A 231 -35.63 24.24 -4.50
CA ILE A 231 -35.60 25.65 -4.11
C ILE A 231 -37.02 26.19 -4.23
N ASN A 232 -37.58 26.70 -3.12
CA ASN A 232 -38.94 27.23 -3.07
C ASN A 232 -39.99 26.27 -3.68
N GLY A 233 -39.87 24.97 -3.36
CA GLY A 233 -40.78 23.94 -3.84
C GLY A 233 -40.50 23.40 -5.27
N SER A 234 -39.60 24.03 -6.06
CA SER A 234 -39.28 23.62 -7.41
C SER A 234 -37.86 23.03 -7.50
N TRP A 235 -37.69 21.97 -8.31
CA TRP A 235 -36.36 21.40 -8.57
C TRP A 235 -35.61 22.26 -9.58
N LYS A 236 -34.31 22.40 -9.34
CA LYS A 236 -33.38 23.19 -10.18
C LYS A 236 -32.05 22.47 -10.31
N HIS A 237 -31.47 22.47 -11.52
CA HIS A 237 -30.10 21.98 -11.72
C HIS A 237 -29.10 23.00 -11.20
N MET A 238 -28.09 22.49 -10.50
CA MET A 238 -26.94 23.24 -10.01
C MET A 238 -25.64 22.45 -10.16
N ASP A 239 -24.67 23.08 -10.77
CA ASP A 239 -23.36 22.47 -11.02
C ASP A 239 -22.28 23.21 -10.24
N SER A 240 -21.60 22.52 -9.35
CA SER A 240 -20.50 23.06 -8.55
C SER A 240 -19.13 22.85 -9.20
N THR A 241 -19.07 22.17 -10.35
CA THR A 241 -17.80 21.99 -11.11
C THR A 241 -17.35 23.32 -11.70
N PRO A 242 -16.07 23.72 -11.58
CA PRO A 242 -15.54 24.88 -12.25
C PRO A 242 -15.65 24.75 -13.78
N ASP A 243 -16.28 25.71 -14.44
CA ASP A 243 -16.33 25.80 -15.90
C ASP A 243 -15.11 26.57 -16.42
N ARG A 244 -14.38 26.02 -17.40
CA ARG A 244 -13.25 26.69 -18.08
C ARG A 244 -13.63 28.03 -18.71
N ASN A 245 -14.91 28.20 -19.08
CA ASN A 245 -15.41 29.40 -19.76
C ASN A 245 -15.97 30.45 -18.79
N HIS A 246 -15.79 30.30 -17.47
CA HIS A 246 -16.29 31.21 -16.43
C HIS A 246 -17.77 31.60 -16.57
N ARG A 247 -18.60 30.76 -17.20
CA ARG A 247 -20.02 31.02 -17.32
C ARG A 247 -20.61 31.11 -15.92
N LYS A 248 -21.34 32.16 -15.63
CA LYS A 248 -22.24 32.24 -14.48
C LYS A 248 -23.39 31.23 -14.70
N ILE A 249 -23.10 29.95 -14.54
CA ILE A 249 -24.12 28.92 -14.58
C ILE A 249 -24.71 28.88 -13.19
N SER A 250 -25.79 29.58 -13.03
CA SER A 250 -26.59 29.63 -11.80
C SER A 250 -27.62 28.50 -11.77
N ILE A 251 -28.74 28.76 -11.22
CA ILE A 251 -29.91 27.88 -11.13
C ILE A 251 -30.51 27.67 -12.52
N MET A 252 -30.69 26.41 -12.96
CA MET A 252 -31.19 26.07 -14.29
C MET A 252 -32.38 25.13 -14.24
N ASN A 253 -33.30 25.31 -15.21
CA ASN A 253 -34.29 24.27 -15.53
C ASN A 253 -33.71 23.19 -16.47
N ASP A 254 -34.50 22.17 -16.81
CA ASP A 254 -34.09 21.06 -17.66
C ASP A 254 -33.58 21.50 -19.04
N GLU A 255 -34.30 22.44 -19.68
CA GLU A 255 -33.94 22.94 -21.02
C GLU A 255 -32.64 23.73 -21.01
N GLN A 256 -32.49 24.61 -20.02
CA GLN A 256 -31.25 25.36 -19.83
C GLN A 256 -30.08 24.44 -19.53
N ARG A 257 -30.29 23.39 -18.71
CA ARG A 257 -29.22 22.42 -18.41
C ARG A 257 -28.81 21.64 -19.67
N LEU A 258 -29.78 21.18 -20.46
CA LEU A 258 -29.51 20.46 -21.68
C LEU A 258 -28.62 21.26 -22.66
N SER A 259 -28.89 22.56 -22.80
CA SER A 259 -28.11 23.43 -23.67
C SER A 259 -26.65 23.59 -23.23
N THR A 260 -26.32 23.32 -21.98
CA THR A 260 -24.94 23.46 -21.43
C THR A 260 -24.12 22.18 -21.52
N LEU A 261 -24.73 21.03 -21.82
CA LEU A 261 -24.05 19.71 -21.74
C LEU A 261 -23.27 19.32 -23.01
N SER A 262 -23.20 20.20 -24.02
CA SER A 262 -22.41 19.95 -25.25
C SER A 262 -22.74 18.63 -25.93
N GLY A 263 -24.03 18.31 -26.11
CA GLY A 263 -24.54 17.11 -26.75
C GLY A 263 -24.68 15.88 -25.86
N ARG A 264 -24.26 15.96 -24.58
CA ARG A 264 -24.51 14.90 -23.60
C ARG A 264 -25.92 15.02 -23.03
N THR A 265 -26.48 13.90 -22.61
CA THR A 265 -27.83 13.79 -22.05
C THR A 265 -27.82 13.06 -20.70
N TRP A 266 -28.91 13.14 -19.98
CA TRP A 266 -29.18 12.29 -18.81
C TRP A 266 -30.57 11.65 -18.94
N ASP A 267 -30.81 10.60 -18.17
CA ASP A 267 -32.14 9.97 -18.13
C ASP A 267 -33.10 10.85 -17.32
N ARG A 268 -33.92 11.63 -18.00
CA ARG A 268 -34.89 12.55 -17.38
C ARG A 268 -35.97 11.84 -16.55
N SER A 269 -36.23 10.56 -16.84
CA SER A 269 -37.24 9.77 -16.12
C SER A 269 -36.78 9.33 -14.74
N ALA A 270 -35.47 9.31 -14.51
CA ALA A 270 -34.86 8.85 -13.27
C ALA A 270 -34.83 9.92 -12.15
N TRP A 271 -35.10 11.21 -12.49
CA TRP A 271 -35.02 12.32 -11.55
C TRP A 271 -36.22 13.24 -11.65
N PRO A 272 -36.52 14.04 -10.59
CA PRO A 272 -37.55 15.05 -10.64
C PRO A 272 -37.32 16.08 -11.75
N THR A 273 -38.40 16.51 -12.41
CA THR A 273 -38.34 17.55 -13.43
C THR A 273 -37.95 18.89 -12.82
N ALA A 274 -36.96 19.56 -13.40
CA ALA A 274 -36.57 20.92 -13.03
C ALA A 274 -37.26 21.93 -13.94
N ASN A 275 -38.16 22.73 -13.37
CA ASN A 275 -39.01 23.73 -14.04
C ASN A 275 -38.39 25.12 -13.90
#